data_657e722d94bae27f386f2208c7614934
#
_entry.id   657e722d94bae27f386f2208c7614934
#
_cell.length_a   1.000
_cell.length_b   1.000
_cell.length_c   1.000
_cell.angle_alpha   90.00
_cell.angle_beta   90.00
_cell.angle_gamma   90.00
#
_symmetry.space_group_name_H-M   'P 1'
#
loop_
_entity.id
_entity.type
_entity.pdbx_description
1 polymer ?
#
loop_
_entity_poly.entity_id
_entity_poly.type
_entity_poly.pdbx_seq_one_letter_code
_entity_poly.pdbx_strand_id
1 'polypeptide(L)'
;APGSEWRLHRHWFEHSAMADLLGGDFTLAEIHRLYECHDLILKHKTKLFDHLTRCWKDLFNAQFDVLLYDLTSTYFESEPPLTEADKRQFGYSRDKRPDCVQVVIALVVTPEGFPLAYEVMAGNTSDKTTLPGFLEKIEQQYGKAQRIWVMDRGIPTKATLEQMRQSDPPVLYLVGTPKGRLSALEAKLVALPWQQAREGVEVKLLEQNHELYVLAKSQDRVNKERAMRRRQLKALWHRLKELKQMKLKRDDLLLKLGAARQQSPSAWRLVKIQLPMRRQKFGFSLQKDKLRAVRRREGRYLLRSNLVGKTAEEMWRFYLQLVQVEEAFKQLKGDLGIRPIFHQRMERIEAHIFIAFLAYCVQVTLGQHLRALAPGLTPRSVLEKFGAMQMIDVHIPTSDGREVILSRYTQPETDQKILLEKLKLDLPEQPPPKITAAQLSKPSAV
;
A
#
# COMPACT_ATOMS: atom_id res chain seq x y z
N ALA A 1 2.58 3.29 -18.52
CA ALA A 1 2.19 1.88 -18.33
C ALA A 1 3.13 1.22 -17.31
N PRO A 2 2.64 0.63 -16.24
CA PRO A 2 3.51 -0.06 -15.28
C PRO A 2 4.11 -1.32 -15.93
N GLY A 3 5.40 -1.54 -15.67
CA GLY A 3 6.14 -2.68 -16.24
C GLY A 3 7.61 -2.62 -15.91
N SER A 4 8.35 -3.64 -16.34
CA SER A 4 9.80 -3.64 -16.23
C SER A 4 10.43 -2.79 -17.34
N GLU A 5 11.68 -2.39 -17.14
CA GLU A 5 12.49 -1.67 -18.13
C GLU A 5 12.59 -2.46 -19.44
N TRP A 6 12.67 -3.80 -19.33
CA TRP A 6 12.65 -4.71 -20.49
C TRP A 6 11.38 -4.60 -21.31
N ARG A 7 10.22 -4.51 -20.64
CA ARG A 7 8.93 -4.31 -21.33
C ARG A 7 8.85 -2.92 -22.00
N LEU A 8 9.39 -1.89 -21.35
CA LEU A 8 9.48 -0.55 -21.92
C LEU A 8 10.35 -0.58 -23.17
N HIS A 9 11.56 -1.15 -23.08
CA HIS A 9 12.51 -1.30 -24.17
C HIS A 9 11.95 -2.09 -25.36
N ARG A 10 11.33 -3.27 -25.10
CA ARG A 10 10.93 -4.21 -26.18
C ARG A 10 9.57 -3.96 -26.79
N HIS A 11 8.66 -3.32 -26.07
CA HIS A 11 7.27 -3.23 -26.52
C HIS A 11 6.67 -1.83 -26.36
N TRP A 12 6.76 -1.25 -25.17
CA TRP A 12 5.94 -0.09 -24.89
C TRP A 12 6.38 1.16 -25.67
N PHE A 13 7.66 1.40 -25.81
CA PHE A 13 8.19 2.59 -26.46
C PHE A 13 7.81 2.61 -27.95
N GLU A 14 8.03 1.53 -28.67
CA GLU A 14 7.72 1.41 -30.11
C GLU A 14 6.20 1.47 -30.41
N HIS A 15 5.36 1.04 -29.45
CA HIS A 15 3.90 1.06 -29.57
C HIS A 15 3.26 2.29 -28.91
N SER A 16 4.03 3.35 -28.70
CA SER A 16 3.58 4.59 -28.10
C SER A 16 4.08 5.79 -28.92
N ALA A 17 3.42 6.93 -28.77
CA ALA A 17 3.84 8.19 -29.40
C ALA A 17 5.02 8.87 -28.68
N MET A 18 5.74 8.15 -27.77
CA MET A 18 6.76 8.79 -26.95
C MET A 18 7.98 9.28 -27.74
N ALA A 19 8.34 8.60 -28.81
CA ALA A 19 9.42 9.06 -29.71
C ALA A 19 9.09 10.44 -30.29
N ASP A 20 7.87 10.63 -30.81
CA ASP A 20 7.43 11.89 -31.39
C ASP A 20 7.25 12.97 -30.32
N LEU A 21 6.66 12.64 -29.16
CA LEU A 21 6.43 13.59 -28.07
C LEU A 21 7.73 14.06 -27.41
N LEU A 22 8.77 13.22 -27.37
CA LEU A 22 10.06 13.57 -26.81
C LEU A 22 11.07 14.11 -27.86
N GLY A 23 10.69 14.12 -29.14
CA GLY A 23 11.56 14.55 -30.22
C GLY A 23 12.82 13.67 -30.40
N GLY A 24 12.68 12.38 -30.09
CA GLY A 24 13.78 11.41 -30.12
C GLY A 24 13.43 10.15 -30.88
N ASP A 25 14.30 9.17 -30.79
CA ASP A 25 14.16 7.86 -31.41
C ASP A 25 14.24 6.72 -30.38
N PHE A 26 14.29 5.48 -30.85
CA PHE A 26 14.40 4.29 -30.00
C PHE A 26 15.63 4.30 -29.07
N THR A 27 16.67 5.07 -29.38
CA THR A 27 17.85 5.18 -28.50
C THR A 27 17.50 5.67 -27.11
N LEU A 28 16.41 6.42 -26.93
CA LEU A 28 15.90 6.84 -25.62
C LEU A 28 15.44 5.66 -24.74
N ALA A 29 14.97 4.59 -25.36
CA ALA A 29 14.46 3.40 -24.69
C ALA A 29 15.47 2.26 -24.62
N GLU A 30 16.72 2.47 -25.03
CA GLU A 30 17.76 1.46 -24.89
C GLU A 30 17.97 1.07 -23.44
N ILE A 31 18.08 -0.24 -23.18
CA ILE A 31 18.04 -0.81 -21.83
C ILE A 31 19.14 -0.24 -20.91
N HIS A 32 20.34 -0.01 -21.44
CA HIS A 32 21.43 0.55 -20.65
C HIS A 32 21.17 2.02 -20.29
N ARG A 33 20.58 2.82 -21.18
CA ARG A 33 20.20 4.21 -20.90
C ARG A 33 19.09 4.31 -19.86
N LEU A 34 18.13 3.39 -19.89
CA LEU A 34 17.10 3.32 -18.85
C LEU A 34 17.73 3.06 -17.48
N TYR A 35 18.72 2.17 -17.41
CA TYR A 35 19.43 1.90 -16.16
C TYR A 35 20.32 3.06 -15.73
N GLU A 36 21.00 3.74 -16.63
CA GLU A 36 21.77 4.95 -16.32
C GLU A 36 20.86 6.07 -15.79
N CYS A 37 19.68 6.24 -16.38
CA CYS A 37 18.67 7.16 -15.89
C CYS A 37 18.25 6.83 -14.45
N HIS A 38 18.01 5.56 -14.14
CA HIS A 38 17.69 5.12 -12.78
C HIS A 38 18.80 5.47 -11.78
N ASP A 39 20.05 5.19 -12.14
CA ASP A 39 21.20 5.49 -11.29
C ASP A 39 21.37 7.00 -11.06
N LEU A 40 21.11 7.80 -12.09
CA LEU A 40 21.18 9.25 -12.00
C LEU A 40 20.09 9.81 -11.11
N ILE A 41 18.83 9.38 -11.32
CA ILE A 41 17.69 9.85 -10.54
C ILE A 41 17.84 9.47 -9.07
N LEU A 42 18.32 8.27 -8.77
CA LEU A 42 18.51 7.81 -7.39
C LEU A 42 19.50 8.71 -6.62
N LYS A 43 20.58 9.19 -7.26
CA LYS A 43 21.55 10.14 -6.67
C LYS A 43 20.89 11.45 -6.21
N HIS A 44 19.78 11.82 -6.85
CA HIS A 44 19.05 13.05 -6.57
C HIS A 44 17.79 12.83 -5.74
N LYS A 45 17.60 11.65 -5.15
CA LYS A 45 16.41 11.25 -4.39
C LYS A 45 15.95 12.32 -3.39
N THR A 46 16.83 12.78 -2.51
CA THR A 46 16.50 13.78 -1.47
C THR A 46 16.05 15.10 -2.10
N LYS A 47 16.80 15.60 -3.07
CA LYS A 47 16.47 16.87 -3.76
C LYS A 47 15.13 16.82 -4.47
N LEU A 48 14.80 15.67 -5.07
CA LEU A 48 13.51 15.45 -5.74
C LEU A 48 12.36 15.43 -4.73
N PHE A 49 12.51 14.76 -3.58
CA PHE A 49 11.50 14.79 -2.53
C PHE A 49 11.30 16.20 -1.94
N ASP A 50 12.37 16.94 -1.71
CA ASP A 50 12.30 18.33 -1.23
C ASP A 50 11.59 19.25 -2.24
N HIS A 51 11.84 19.04 -3.54
CA HIS A 51 11.14 19.76 -4.61
C HIS A 51 9.65 19.43 -4.61
N LEU A 52 9.30 18.15 -4.64
CA LEU A 52 7.89 17.70 -4.62
C LEU A 52 7.14 18.21 -3.38
N THR A 53 7.78 18.16 -2.22
CA THR A 53 7.19 18.66 -0.96
C THR A 53 6.87 20.14 -1.06
N ARG A 54 7.76 20.95 -1.64
CA ARG A 54 7.50 22.38 -1.91
C ARG A 54 6.34 22.58 -2.88
N CYS A 55 6.34 21.85 -4.00
CA CYS A 55 5.25 21.91 -4.96
C CYS A 55 3.89 21.57 -4.32
N TRP A 56 3.81 20.57 -3.44
CA TRP A 56 2.56 20.22 -2.77
C TRP A 56 2.10 21.27 -1.76
N LYS A 57 3.05 21.93 -1.07
CA LYS A 57 2.73 23.09 -0.23
C LYS A 57 2.13 24.23 -1.05
N ASP A 58 2.76 24.55 -2.17
CA ASP A 58 2.36 25.67 -3.03
C ASP A 58 1.04 25.39 -3.75
N LEU A 59 0.86 24.20 -4.32
CA LEU A 59 -0.31 23.85 -5.13
C LEU A 59 -1.55 23.47 -4.31
N PHE A 60 -1.37 22.84 -3.14
CA PHE A 60 -2.46 22.25 -2.36
C PHE A 60 -2.52 22.73 -0.92
N ASN A 61 -1.65 23.66 -0.53
CA ASN A 61 -1.48 24.06 0.88
C ASN A 61 -1.31 22.84 1.82
N ALA A 62 -0.53 21.85 1.36
CA ALA A 62 -0.35 20.60 2.07
C ALA A 62 0.27 20.83 3.45
N GLN A 63 -0.35 20.26 4.48
CA GLN A 63 0.10 20.34 5.86
C GLN A 63 0.86 19.05 6.23
N PHE A 64 1.93 19.19 7.03
CA PHE A 64 2.77 18.07 7.46
C PHE A 64 2.75 17.87 8.98
N ASP A 65 1.64 18.26 9.60
CA ASP A 65 1.45 18.16 11.05
C ASP A 65 1.01 16.75 11.49
N VAL A 66 0.39 16.01 10.59
CA VAL A 66 -0.01 14.61 10.83
C VAL A 66 0.73 13.71 9.85
N LEU A 67 1.42 12.71 10.37
CA LEU A 67 2.22 11.77 9.62
C LEU A 67 1.70 10.35 9.84
N LEU A 68 1.41 9.65 8.76
CA LEU A 68 0.94 8.28 8.77
C LEU A 68 2.12 7.38 8.43
N TYR A 69 2.47 6.48 9.33
CA TYR A 69 3.61 5.58 9.21
C TYR A 69 3.19 4.13 9.19
N ASP A 70 3.63 3.38 8.20
CA ASP A 70 3.44 1.94 8.11
C ASP A 70 4.54 1.28 7.27
N LEU A 71 4.60 -0.06 7.33
CA LEU A 71 5.57 -0.89 6.62
C LEU A 71 4.88 -1.89 5.71
N THR A 72 5.55 -2.16 4.59
CA THR A 72 5.20 -3.26 3.71
C THR A 72 6.43 -4.06 3.31
N SER A 73 6.26 -5.12 2.52
CA SER A 73 7.38 -5.84 1.90
C SER A 73 7.13 -5.98 0.39
N THR A 74 8.19 -6.15 -0.36
CA THR A 74 8.14 -6.58 -1.75
C THR A 74 9.10 -7.75 -1.95
N TYR A 75 8.75 -8.72 -2.80
CA TYR A 75 9.47 -9.97 -2.95
C TYR A 75 10.20 -10.08 -4.28
N PHE A 76 11.14 -11.02 -4.34
CA PHE A 76 11.96 -11.36 -5.48
C PHE A 76 11.73 -12.82 -5.85
N GLU A 77 11.44 -13.08 -7.11
CA GLU A 77 11.36 -14.44 -7.66
C GLU A 77 12.73 -14.88 -8.19
N SER A 78 13.75 -14.80 -7.33
CA SER A 78 15.14 -15.15 -7.61
C SER A 78 15.74 -15.95 -6.48
N GLU A 79 16.84 -16.62 -6.73
CA GLU A 79 17.65 -17.29 -5.73
C GLU A 79 18.06 -16.32 -4.60
N PRO A 80 18.13 -16.78 -3.36
CA PRO A 80 18.63 -15.97 -2.24
C PRO A 80 20.09 -15.54 -2.51
N PRO A 81 20.46 -14.31 -2.13
CA PRO A 81 21.84 -13.86 -2.27
C PRO A 81 22.77 -14.65 -1.34
N LEU A 82 24.00 -14.85 -1.79
CA LEU A 82 25.03 -15.56 -1.00
C LEU A 82 25.61 -14.72 0.14
N THR A 83 25.44 -13.40 0.10
CA THR A 83 26.04 -12.45 1.04
C THR A 83 25.01 -12.05 2.11
N GLU A 84 25.36 -12.22 3.38
CA GLU A 84 24.49 -11.83 4.52
C GLU A 84 24.23 -10.30 4.59
N ALA A 85 25.11 -9.49 4.02
CA ALA A 85 24.97 -8.04 3.96
C ALA A 85 23.89 -7.57 2.95
N ASP A 86 23.38 -8.46 2.10
CA ASP A 86 22.31 -8.13 1.15
C ASP A 86 20.99 -7.90 1.89
N LYS A 87 20.25 -6.85 1.50
CA LYS A 87 18.94 -6.54 2.09
C LYS A 87 17.86 -7.56 1.71
N ARG A 88 18.05 -8.36 0.65
CA ARG A 88 17.14 -9.44 0.26
C ARG A 88 17.25 -10.61 1.25
N GLN A 89 16.33 -10.66 2.18
CA GLN A 89 16.31 -11.66 3.24
C GLN A 89 14.93 -12.32 3.34
N PHE A 90 14.90 -13.58 3.79
CA PHE A 90 13.64 -14.20 4.19
C PHE A 90 13.10 -13.51 5.44
N GLY A 91 11.79 -13.27 5.47
CA GLY A 91 11.14 -12.62 6.60
C GLY A 91 9.63 -12.80 6.62
N TYR A 92 8.94 -12.02 7.44
CA TYR A 92 7.48 -12.06 7.47
C TYR A 92 6.90 -11.45 6.17
N SER A 93 6.46 -12.32 5.27
CA SER A 93 5.90 -11.90 3.98
C SER A 93 4.46 -11.38 4.13
N ARG A 94 4.27 -10.08 3.89
CA ARG A 94 2.95 -9.47 3.79
C ARG A 94 2.23 -9.82 2.49
N ASP A 95 2.98 -10.32 1.51
CA ASP A 95 2.49 -10.75 0.20
C ASP A 95 2.14 -12.24 0.13
N LYS A 96 2.27 -12.96 1.28
CA LYS A 96 2.03 -14.40 1.40
C LYS A 96 2.94 -15.26 0.50
N ARG A 97 4.15 -14.77 0.26
CA ARG A 97 5.23 -15.45 -0.45
C ARG A 97 6.40 -15.73 0.52
N PRO A 98 6.21 -16.65 1.50
CA PRO A 98 7.28 -17.02 2.44
C PRO A 98 8.40 -17.81 1.75
N ASP A 99 8.16 -18.28 0.54
CA ASP A 99 9.08 -18.97 -0.35
C ASP A 99 10.10 -18.03 -1.02
N CYS A 100 9.86 -16.73 -1.01
CA CYS A 100 10.69 -15.72 -1.66
C CYS A 100 11.45 -14.86 -0.66
N VAL A 101 12.66 -14.44 -1.04
CA VAL A 101 13.35 -13.34 -0.34
C VAL A 101 12.65 -12.02 -0.62
N GLN A 102 12.76 -11.09 0.31
CA GLN A 102 12.06 -9.81 0.26
C GLN A 102 12.92 -8.68 0.80
N VAL A 103 12.48 -7.45 0.55
CA VAL A 103 12.89 -6.24 1.29
C VAL A 103 11.68 -5.65 1.98
N VAL A 104 11.90 -4.98 3.11
CA VAL A 104 10.86 -4.23 3.81
C VAL A 104 10.92 -2.78 3.36
N ILE A 105 9.78 -2.19 3.07
CA ILE A 105 9.63 -0.78 2.71
C ILE A 105 8.83 -0.10 3.82
N ALA A 106 9.43 0.86 4.47
CA ALA A 106 8.77 1.76 5.39
C ALA A 106 8.38 3.05 4.67
N LEU A 107 7.21 3.60 4.96
CA LEU A 107 6.64 4.75 4.27
C LEU A 107 6.01 5.70 5.26
N VAL A 108 6.26 6.99 5.06
CA VAL A 108 5.58 8.10 5.73
C VAL A 108 4.79 8.88 4.69
N VAL A 109 3.48 9.03 4.92
CA VAL A 109 2.60 9.85 4.08
C VAL A 109 1.80 10.84 4.92
N THR A 110 1.30 11.90 4.28
CA THR A 110 0.34 12.81 4.88
C THR A 110 -1.09 12.25 4.83
N PRO A 111 -2.08 12.86 5.52
CA PRO A 111 -3.49 12.50 5.39
C PRO A 111 -4.05 12.60 3.96
N GLU A 112 -3.48 13.44 3.13
CA GLU A 112 -3.84 13.59 1.71
C GLU A 112 -3.22 12.48 0.85
N GLY A 113 -2.26 11.73 1.38
CA GLY A 113 -1.54 10.65 0.70
C GLY A 113 -0.19 11.07 0.12
N PHE A 114 0.29 12.31 0.33
CA PHE A 114 1.61 12.73 -0.15
C PHE A 114 2.73 11.99 0.57
N PRO A 115 3.62 11.29 -0.15
CA PRO A 115 4.74 10.59 0.47
C PRO A 115 5.86 11.58 0.84
N LEU A 116 6.25 11.61 2.11
CA LEU A 116 7.33 12.47 2.60
C LEU A 116 8.67 11.76 2.65
N ALA A 117 8.67 10.50 3.01
CA ALA A 117 9.87 9.69 3.09
C ALA A 117 9.56 8.20 2.94
N TYR A 118 10.49 7.46 2.38
CA TYR A 118 10.49 6.00 2.43
C TYR A 118 11.91 5.48 2.67
N GLU A 119 11.99 4.24 3.14
CA GLU A 119 13.25 3.54 3.37
C GLU A 119 13.14 2.09 2.94
N VAL A 120 14.21 1.56 2.32
CA VAL A 120 14.32 0.15 1.96
C VAL A 120 15.24 -0.53 2.96
N MET A 121 14.69 -1.49 3.70
CA MET A 121 15.35 -2.21 4.78
C MET A 121 15.50 -3.68 4.44
N ALA A 122 16.35 -4.39 5.19
CA ALA A 122 16.50 -5.83 5.04
C ALA A 122 15.16 -6.56 5.25
N GLY A 123 14.92 -7.63 4.47
CA GLY A 123 13.66 -8.36 4.45
C GLY A 123 13.26 -9.01 5.77
N ASN A 124 14.22 -9.22 6.67
CA ASN A 124 14.03 -9.74 8.02
C ASN A 124 13.88 -8.64 9.10
N THR A 125 13.84 -7.37 8.69
CA THR A 125 13.69 -6.23 9.61
C THR A 125 12.38 -6.34 10.39
N SER A 126 12.47 -6.20 11.71
CA SER A 126 11.30 -6.16 12.59
C SER A 126 10.66 -4.77 12.58
N ASP A 127 9.34 -4.72 12.46
CA ASP A 127 8.58 -3.46 12.48
C ASP A 127 8.89 -2.60 13.73
N LYS A 128 9.22 -3.27 14.84
CA LYS A 128 9.47 -2.62 16.14
C LYS A 128 10.77 -1.80 16.20
N THR A 129 11.71 -2.04 15.30
CA THR A 129 13.03 -1.39 15.32
C THR A 129 13.15 -0.21 14.36
N THR A 130 12.15 0.00 13.52
CA THR A 130 12.23 0.94 12.39
C THR A 130 11.91 2.39 12.75
N LEU A 131 11.02 2.61 13.70
CA LEU A 131 10.46 3.93 14.02
C LEU A 131 11.52 4.96 14.48
N PRO A 132 12.48 4.66 15.36
CA PRO A 132 13.44 5.67 15.83
C PRO A 132 14.22 6.32 14.69
N GLY A 133 14.76 5.52 13.77
CA GLY A 133 15.51 6.05 12.61
C GLY A 133 14.64 6.92 11.69
N PHE A 134 13.33 6.62 11.58
CA PHE A 134 12.42 7.48 10.82
C PHE A 134 12.10 8.80 11.50
N LEU A 135 11.97 8.81 12.81
CA LEU A 135 11.79 10.05 13.57
C LEU A 135 12.96 11.01 13.34
N GLU A 136 14.20 10.50 13.50
CA GLU A 136 15.42 11.27 13.25
C GLU A 136 15.51 11.79 11.80
N LYS A 137 15.20 10.93 10.83
CA LYS A 137 15.23 11.28 9.40
C LYS A 137 14.26 12.42 9.07
N ILE A 138 13.03 12.34 9.57
CA ILE A 138 12.02 13.38 9.34
C ILE A 138 12.43 14.68 10.04
N GLU A 139 13.00 14.63 11.23
CA GLU A 139 13.50 15.81 11.92
C GLU A 139 14.69 16.45 11.21
N GLN A 140 15.61 15.63 10.68
CA GLN A 140 16.76 16.14 9.91
C GLN A 140 16.32 16.80 8.60
N GLN A 141 15.33 16.20 7.90
CA GLN A 141 14.91 16.68 6.58
C GLN A 141 13.93 17.85 6.65
N TYR A 142 13.01 17.86 7.61
CA TYR A 142 11.91 18.82 7.69
C TYR A 142 11.93 19.69 8.96
N GLY A 143 12.99 19.59 9.75
CA GLY A 143 13.14 20.30 11.01
C GLY A 143 12.30 19.71 12.15
N LYS A 144 12.63 20.14 13.37
CA LYS A 144 11.84 19.81 14.57
C LYS A 144 10.49 20.53 14.53
N ALA A 145 9.40 19.79 14.67
CA ALA A 145 8.05 20.34 14.78
C ALA A 145 7.17 19.37 15.58
N GLN A 146 6.14 19.90 16.21
CA GLN A 146 5.13 19.06 16.89
C GLN A 146 4.27 18.34 15.84
N ARG A 147 4.70 17.15 15.42
CA ARG A 147 3.98 16.31 14.49
C ARG A 147 3.27 15.17 15.21
N ILE A 148 2.09 14.84 14.72
CA ILE A 148 1.30 13.69 15.21
C ILE A 148 1.62 12.48 14.36
N TRP A 149 2.24 11.46 14.95
CA TRP A 149 2.54 10.20 14.29
C TRP A 149 1.40 9.21 14.50
N VAL A 150 0.73 8.85 13.42
CA VAL A 150 -0.34 7.84 13.44
C VAL A 150 0.21 6.53 12.89
N MET A 151 0.09 5.46 13.68
CA MET A 151 0.73 4.18 13.38
C MET A 151 -0.18 3.01 13.72
N ASP A 152 -0.01 1.88 13.01
CA ASP A 152 -0.72 0.65 13.39
C ASP A 152 -0.07 -0.02 14.60
N ARG A 153 -0.85 -0.93 15.17
CA ARG A 153 -0.40 -1.75 16.29
C ARG A 153 0.79 -2.63 15.88
N GLY A 154 1.82 -2.67 16.69
CA GLY A 154 2.98 -3.53 16.48
C GLY A 154 4.22 -2.81 15.99
N ILE A 155 4.09 -1.60 15.46
CA ILE A 155 5.22 -0.77 15.07
C ILE A 155 5.94 -0.24 16.32
N PRO A 156 5.33 0.58 17.20
CA PRO A 156 6.04 1.11 18.36
C PRO A 156 6.10 0.11 19.52
N THR A 157 7.25 0.08 20.19
CA THR A 157 7.43 -0.60 21.47
C THR A 157 6.98 0.31 22.62
N LYS A 158 6.88 -0.24 23.83
CA LYS A 158 6.65 0.60 25.03
C LYS A 158 7.78 1.58 25.25
N ALA A 159 9.03 1.14 25.06
CA ALA A 159 10.23 1.95 25.22
C ALA A 159 10.25 3.10 24.22
N THR A 160 9.93 2.82 22.94
CA THR A 160 9.87 3.87 21.90
C THR A 160 8.81 4.92 22.22
N LEU A 161 7.61 4.50 22.66
CA LEU A 161 6.56 5.45 23.07
C LEU A 161 6.95 6.28 24.29
N GLU A 162 7.72 5.70 25.21
CA GLU A 162 8.26 6.41 26.36
C GLU A 162 9.28 7.46 25.90
N GLN A 163 10.22 7.10 25.03
CA GLN A 163 11.19 8.03 24.44
C GLN A 163 10.48 9.18 23.70
N MET A 164 9.42 8.90 22.93
CA MET A 164 8.62 9.93 22.25
C MET A 164 7.98 10.91 23.24
N ARG A 165 7.53 10.45 24.42
CA ARG A 165 6.97 11.34 25.45
C ARG A 165 8.03 12.19 26.15
N GLN A 166 9.24 11.62 26.32
CA GLN A 166 10.34 12.25 27.05
C GLN A 166 11.22 13.14 26.16
N SER A 167 11.03 13.12 24.82
CA SER A 167 11.76 14.00 23.91
C SER A 167 11.38 15.46 24.13
N ASP A 168 12.26 16.38 23.77
CA ASP A 168 12.04 17.82 23.82
C ASP A 168 12.12 18.43 22.42
N PRO A 169 11.01 18.95 21.88
CA PRO A 169 9.63 18.82 22.35
C PRO A 169 9.10 17.39 22.28
N PRO A 170 8.07 17.02 23.07
CA PRO A 170 7.48 15.70 23.03
C PRO A 170 6.92 15.36 21.66
N VAL A 171 7.26 14.18 21.13
CA VAL A 171 6.71 13.68 19.87
C VAL A 171 5.30 13.14 20.12
N LEU A 172 4.33 13.68 19.40
CA LEU A 172 2.93 13.30 19.54
C LEU A 172 2.63 12.03 18.75
N TYR A 173 1.76 11.16 19.29
CA TYR A 173 1.42 9.91 18.63
C TYR A 173 -0.03 9.47 18.84
N LEU A 174 -0.53 8.70 17.90
CA LEU A 174 -1.77 7.91 18.01
C LEU A 174 -1.51 6.51 17.43
N VAL A 175 -1.69 5.48 18.25
CA VAL A 175 -1.28 4.11 17.92
C VAL A 175 -2.38 3.11 18.19
N GLY A 176 -2.59 2.18 17.28
CA GLY A 176 -3.40 1.00 17.51
C GLY A 176 -2.82 0.14 18.63
N THR A 177 -3.67 -0.37 19.53
CA THR A 177 -3.25 -1.19 20.66
C THR A 177 -3.80 -2.61 20.54
N PRO A 178 -3.02 -3.66 20.84
CA PRO A 178 -3.50 -5.04 20.81
C PRO A 178 -4.71 -5.27 21.71
N LYS A 179 -5.72 -6.01 21.22
CA LYS A 179 -6.98 -6.32 21.96
C LYS A 179 -6.71 -7.00 23.33
N GLY A 180 -5.56 -7.66 23.52
CA GLY A 180 -5.20 -8.26 24.81
C GLY A 180 -5.05 -7.27 25.95
N ARG A 181 -4.69 -6.00 25.67
CA ARG A 181 -4.62 -4.95 26.69
C ARG A 181 -5.98 -4.42 27.11
N LEU A 182 -7.01 -4.62 26.29
CA LEU A 182 -8.38 -4.17 26.62
C LEU A 182 -8.86 -4.79 27.93
N SER A 183 -8.50 -6.06 28.22
CA SER A 183 -8.91 -6.73 29.46
C SER A 183 -8.38 -6.05 30.73
N ALA A 184 -7.19 -5.46 30.69
CA ALA A 184 -6.63 -4.72 31.84
C ALA A 184 -7.32 -3.36 32.08
N LEU A 185 -7.89 -2.78 31.03
CA LEU A 185 -8.57 -1.47 31.07
C LEU A 185 -10.10 -1.61 31.11
N GLU A 186 -10.61 -2.84 30.93
CA GLU A 186 -12.06 -3.09 30.72
C GLU A 186 -12.89 -2.60 31.88
N ALA A 187 -12.46 -2.81 33.13
CA ALA A 187 -13.19 -2.37 34.31
C ALA A 187 -13.35 -0.84 34.37
N LYS A 188 -12.31 -0.09 34.05
CA LYS A 188 -12.33 1.37 34.03
C LYS A 188 -13.12 1.91 32.86
N LEU A 189 -12.98 1.29 31.68
CA LEU A 189 -13.68 1.70 30.45
C LEU A 189 -15.19 1.39 30.50
N VAL A 190 -15.61 0.34 31.22
CA VAL A 190 -17.04 0.01 31.36
C VAL A 190 -17.79 1.13 32.06
N ALA A 191 -17.21 1.76 33.08
CA ALA A 191 -17.83 2.82 33.86
C ALA A 191 -18.03 4.15 33.09
N LEU A 192 -17.30 4.34 31.99
CA LEU A 192 -17.36 5.59 31.21
C LEU A 192 -18.54 5.57 30.22
N PRO A 193 -19.17 6.74 29.95
CA PRO A 193 -20.22 6.83 28.94
C PRO A 193 -19.62 6.68 27.51
N TRP A 194 -20.44 6.18 26.58
CA TRP A 194 -20.12 6.23 25.16
C TRP A 194 -20.40 7.64 24.62
N GLN A 195 -19.47 8.16 23.83
CA GLN A 195 -19.62 9.41 23.08
C GLN A 195 -19.72 9.05 21.58
N GLN A 196 -20.63 9.67 20.87
CA GLN A 196 -20.75 9.48 19.44
C GLN A 196 -19.65 10.28 18.73
N ALA A 197 -18.77 9.60 18.00
CA ALA A 197 -17.72 10.24 17.19
C ALA A 197 -18.22 10.53 15.76
N ARG A 198 -19.08 9.67 15.22
CA ARG A 198 -19.82 9.85 13.96
C ARG A 198 -20.93 8.80 13.89
N GLU A 199 -21.75 8.85 12.84
CA GLU A 199 -22.76 7.82 12.60
C GLU A 199 -22.11 6.41 12.57
N GLY A 200 -22.65 5.49 13.35
CA GLY A 200 -22.16 4.11 13.48
C GLY A 200 -20.85 3.93 14.24
N VAL A 201 -20.29 4.98 14.84
CA VAL A 201 -19.05 4.92 15.64
C VAL A 201 -19.22 5.60 16.98
N GLU A 202 -19.03 4.82 18.04
CA GLU A 202 -19.04 5.29 19.43
C GLU A 202 -17.63 5.14 20.03
N VAL A 203 -17.23 6.05 20.90
CA VAL A 203 -15.92 6.02 21.58
C VAL A 203 -16.05 6.28 23.08
N LYS A 204 -15.07 5.80 23.84
CA LYS A 204 -14.84 6.12 25.24
C LYS A 204 -13.41 6.59 25.41
N LEU A 205 -13.21 7.65 26.16
CA LEU A 205 -11.90 8.21 26.47
C LEU A 205 -11.53 7.88 27.91
N LEU A 206 -10.30 7.40 28.12
CA LEU A 206 -9.75 7.12 29.45
C LEU A 206 -8.34 7.69 29.52
N GLU A 207 -8.15 8.71 30.33
CA GLU A 207 -6.82 9.22 30.67
C GLU A 207 -6.21 8.41 31.81
N GLN A 208 -4.99 7.94 31.61
CA GLN A 208 -4.24 7.19 32.61
C GLN A 208 -2.74 7.27 32.33
N ASN A 209 -1.92 7.60 33.35
CA ASN A 209 -0.46 7.65 33.26
C ASN A 209 0.05 8.54 32.11
N HIS A 210 -0.45 9.77 32.02
CA HIS A 210 -0.11 10.72 30.96
C HIS A 210 -0.36 10.23 29.53
N GLU A 211 -1.29 9.29 29.38
CA GLU A 211 -1.75 8.78 28.09
C GLU A 211 -3.26 8.76 28.02
N LEU A 212 -3.76 8.98 26.83
CA LEU A 212 -5.17 8.87 26.48
C LEU A 212 -5.43 7.52 25.80
N TYR A 213 -6.28 6.70 26.39
CA TYR A 213 -6.79 5.48 25.77
C TYR A 213 -8.16 5.74 25.16
N VAL A 214 -8.30 5.42 23.88
CA VAL A 214 -9.55 5.58 23.13
C VAL A 214 -10.10 4.19 22.79
N LEU A 215 -11.21 3.83 23.39
CA LEU A 215 -11.95 2.63 23.02
C LEU A 215 -13.02 3.00 22.00
N ALA A 216 -12.79 2.68 20.74
CA ALA A 216 -13.76 2.89 19.67
C ALA A 216 -14.53 1.60 19.37
N LYS A 217 -15.82 1.73 19.00
CA LYS A 217 -16.70 0.67 18.54
C LYS A 217 -17.34 1.11 17.22
N SER A 218 -17.10 0.35 16.15
CA SER A 218 -17.64 0.59 14.82
C SER A 218 -18.66 -0.49 14.47
N GLN A 219 -19.88 -0.08 14.08
CA GLN A 219 -20.96 -0.99 13.69
C GLN A 219 -20.61 -1.80 12.43
N ASP A 220 -19.98 -1.19 11.45
CA ASP A 220 -19.55 -1.87 10.21
C ASP A 220 -18.58 -2.99 10.52
N ARG A 221 -17.61 -2.73 11.42
CA ARG A 221 -16.68 -3.75 11.84
C ARG A 221 -17.34 -4.84 12.69
N VAL A 222 -18.32 -4.52 13.52
CA VAL A 222 -19.13 -5.53 14.20
C VAL A 222 -19.75 -6.47 13.19
N ASN A 223 -20.36 -5.94 12.14
CA ASN A 223 -21.00 -6.71 11.09
C ASN A 223 -19.98 -7.58 10.33
N LYS A 224 -18.85 -7.01 9.95
CA LYS A 224 -17.74 -7.71 9.26
C LYS A 224 -17.16 -8.84 10.13
N GLU A 225 -16.77 -8.55 11.37
CA GLU A 225 -16.19 -9.55 12.30
C GLU A 225 -17.19 -10.68 12.60
N ARG A 226 -18.48 -10.34 12.74
CA ARG A 226 -19.57 -11.31 12.94
C ARG A 226 -19.77 -12.21 11.73
N ALA A 227 -19.76 -11.66 10.52
CA ALA A 227 -19.87 -12.42 9.29
C ALA A 227 -18.67 -13.37 9.10
N MET A 228 -17.46 -12.89 9.32
CA MET A 228 -16.23 -13.70 9.25
C MET A 228 -16.26 -14.86 10.25
N ARG A 229 -16.61 -14.58 11.51
CA ARG A 229 -16.72 -15.62 12.54
C ARG A 229 -17.79 -16.66 12.19
N ARG A 230 -18.98 -16.23 11.71
CA ARG A 230 -20.02 -17.15 11.28
C ARG A 230 -19.53 -18.08 10.18
N ARG A 231 -18.85 -17.54 9.17
CA ARG A 231 -18.29 -18.31 8.06
C ARG A 231 -17.26 -19.33 8.56
N GLN A 232 -16.31 -18.92 9.39
CA GLN A 232 -15.28 -19.81 9.95
C GLN A 232 -15.87 -20.89 10.87
N LEU A 233 -16.85 -20.53 11.71
CA LEU A 233 -17.55 -21.51 12.57
C LEU A 233 -18.33 -22.52 11.73
N LYS A 234 -19.02 -22.07 10.67
CA LYS A 234 -19.78 -22.95 9.75
C LYS A 234 -18.85 -23.96 9.07
N ALA A 235 -17.72 -23.48 8.54
CA ALA A 235 -16.72 -24.33 7.88
C ALA A 235 -16.11 -25.37 8.86
N LEU A 236 -15.69 -24.92 10.05
CA LEU A 236 -15.17 -25.83 11.08
C LEU A 236 -16.23 -26.84 11.53
N TRP A 237 -17.46 -26.41 11.74
CA TRP A 237 -18.54 -27.28 12.19
C TRP A 237 -18.88 -28.37 11.16
N HIS A 238 -18.87 -28.01 9.87
CA HIS A 238 -19.04 -28.96 8.78
C HIS A 238 -17.92 -29.98 8.78
N ARG A 239 -16.68 -29.53 8.86
CA ARG A 239 -15.51 -30.43 8.91
C ARG A 239 -15.52 -31.37 10.12
N LEU A 240 -15.92 -30.88 11.29
CA LEU A 240 -16.04 -31.72 12.49
C LEU A 240 -17.16 -32.75 12.38
N LYS A 241 -18.29 -32.42 11.70
CA LYS A 241 -19.36 -33.38 11.40
C LYS A 241 -18.86 -34.48 10.46
N GLU A 242 -18.15 -34.15 9.39
CA GLU A 242 -17.52 -35.13 8.50
C GLU A 242 -16.61 -36.08 9.26
N LEU A 243 -15.69 -35.52 10.08
CA LEU A 243 -14.77 -36.33 10.89
C LEU A 243 -15.49 -37.25 11.88
N LYS A 244 -16.66 -36.84 12.38
CA LYS A 244 -17.48 -37.65 13.27
C LYS A 244 -18.13 -38.85 12.56
N GLN A 245 -18.44 -38.69 11.25
CA GLN A 245 -19.01 -39.75 10.43
C GLN A 245 -17.94 -40.74 9.93
N MET A 246 -16.69 -40.28 9.78
CA MET A 246 -15.57 -41.13 9.36
C MET A 246 -15.18 -42.09 10.47
N LYS A 247 -15.06 -43.39 10.15
CA LYS A 247 -14.53 -44.41 11.06
C LYS A 247 -12.99 -44.37 11.08
N LEU A 248 -12.43 -43.33 11.69
CA LEU A 248 -10.98 -43.10 11.72
C LEU A 248 -10.33 -43.73 12.94
N LYS A 249 -9.10 -44.23 12.81
CA LYS A 249 -8.22 -44.55 13.94
C LYS A 249 -7.88 -43.24 14.68
N ARG A 250 -7.51 -43.36 15.96
CA ARG A 250 -7.26 -42.20 16.82
C ARG A 250 -6.19 -41.24 16.27
N ASP A 251 -5.11 -41.77 15.74
CA ASP A 251 -3.98 -40.96 15.25
C ASP A 251 -4.36 -40.22 13.97
N ASP A 252 -5.06 -40.86 13.04
CA ASP A 252 -5.61 -40.23 11.83
C ASP A 252 -6.62 -39.12 12.17
N LEU A 253 -7.44 -39.35 13.20
CA LEU A 253 -8.36 -38.32 13.68
C LEU A 253 -7.60 -37.12 14.25
N LEU A 254 -6.54 -37.32 15.03
CA LEU A 254 -5.72 -36.26 15.59
C LEU A 254 -5.03 -35.43 14.50
N LEU A 255 -4.46 -36.07 13.47
CA LEU A 255 -3.85 -35.39 12.33
C LEU A 255 -4.88 -34.52 11.60
N LYS A 256 -6.08 -35.06 11.30
CA LYS A 256 -7.15 -34.31 10.62
C LYS A 256 -7.71 -33.18 11.49
N LEU A 257 -7.78 -33.33 12.80
CA LEU A 257 -8.14 -32.28 13.74
C LEU A 257 -7.07 -31.18 13.81
N GLY A 258 -5.78 -31.54 13.73
CA GLY A 258 -4.67 -30.60 13.60
C GLY A 258 -4.82 -29.72 12.35
N ALA A 259 -5.09 -30.33 11.18
CA ALA A 259 -5.35 -29.60 9.95
C ALA A 259 -6.58 -28.69 10.04
N ALA A 260 -7.68 -29.17 10.63
CA ALA A 260 -8.88 -28.35 10.83
C ALA A 260 -8.64 -27.15 11.77
N ARG A 261 -7.79 -27.33 12.80
CA ARG A 261 -7.35 -26.24 13.68
C ARG A 261 -6.53 -25.20 12.92
N GLN A 262 -5.62 -25.63 12.05
CA GLN A 262 -4.80 -24.74 11.24
C GLN A 262 -5.64 -23.93 10.25
N GLN A 263 -6.65 -24.55 9.62
CA GLN A 263 -7.56 -23.87 8.68
C GLN A 263 -8.49 -22.87 9.35
N SER A 264 -8.90 -23.11 10.59
CA SER A 264 -9.88 -22.26 11.29
C SER A 264 -9.48 -21.96 12.74
N PRO A 265 -8.32 -21.33 12.99
CA PRO A 265 -7.76 -21.18 14.35
C PRO A 265 -8.64 -20.33 15.26
N SER A 266 -9.32 -19.31 14.73
CA SER A 266 -10.21 -18.45 15.51
C SER A 266 -11.50 -19.16 15.92
N ALA A 267 -12.10 -19.95 15.03
CA ALA A 267 -13.29 -20.75 15.33
C ALA A 267 -12.97 -21.92 16.26
N TRP A 268 -11.78 -22.52 16.12
CA TRP A 268 -11.34 -23.62 16.96
C TRP A 268 -11.38 -23.28 18.47
N ARG A 269 -10.98 -22.07 18.83
CA ARG A 269 -10.99 -21.59 20.24
C ARG A 269 -12.40 -21.54 20.84
N LEU A 270 -13.43 -21.53 20.01
CA LEU A 270 -14.84 -21.45 20.41
C LEU A 270 -15.50 -22.83 20.52
N VAL A 271 -14.80 -23.89 20.15
CA VAL A 271 -15.32 -25.26 20.18
C VAL A 271 -14.55 -26.08 21.17
N LYS A 272 -15.26 -26.83 22.01
CA LYS A 272 -14.70 -27.85 22.89
C LYS A 272 -14.68 -29.17 22.15
N ILE A 273 -13.50 -29.77 22.03
CA ILE A 273 -13.28 -31.08 21.39
C ILE A 273 -13.17 -32.15 22.48
N GLN A 274 -13.89 -33.25 22.31
CA GLN A 274 -13.83 -34.44 23.12
C GLN A 274 -13.26 -35.58 22.29
N LEU A 275 -12.06 -36.00 22.61
CA LEU A 275 -11.40 -37.09 21.91
C LEU A 275 -11.94 -38.44 22.36
N PRO A 276 -11.97 -39.46 21.48
CA PRO A 276 -12.40 -40.79 21.86
C PRO A 276 -11.42 -41.43 22.90
N MET A 277 -11.96 -41.81 24.03
CA MET A 277 -11.31 -42.59 25.07
C MET A 277 -12.12 -43.83 25.38
N ARG A 278 -11.49 -45.02 25.50
CA ARG A 278 -12.05 -46.36 25.80
C ARG A 278 -13.55 -46.59 25.53
N ARG A 279 -14.47 -45.80 26.11
CA ARG A 279 -15.92 -45.86 25.92
C ARG A 279 -16.57 -44.60 25.40
N GLN A 280 -15.80 -43.50 25.19
CA GLN A 280 -16.34 -42.24 24.72
C GLN A 280 -16.11 -42.10 23.23
N LYS A 281 -17.16 -41.71 22.47
CA LYS A 281 -17.09 -41.41 21.04
C LYS A 281 -16.57 -39.98 20.83
N PHE A 282 -15.97 -39.71 19.67
CA PHE A 282 -15.59 -38.38 19.27
C PHE A 282 -16.79 -37.41 19.36
N GLY A 283 -16.61 -36.32 20.07
CA GLY A 283 -17.63 -35.29 20.27
C GLY A 283 -17.07 -33.89 20.19
N PHE A 284 -17.94 -32.92 19.91
CA PHE A 284 -17.60 -31.51 19.94
C PHE A 284 -18.82 -30.67 20.33
N SER A 285 -18.57 -29.56 20.99
CA SER A 285 -19.62 -28.63 21.43
C SER A 285 -19.17 -27.18 21.37
N LEU A 286 -20.10 -26.27 21.16
CA LEU A 286 -19.83 -24.83 21.15
C LEU A 286 -19.69 -24.32 22.59
N GLN A 287 -18.60 -23.60 22.87
CA GLN A 287 -18.37 -22.94 24.16
C GLN A 287 -19.13 -21.60 24.18
N LYS A 288 -20.39 -21.62 24.66
CA LYS A 288 -21.30 -20.47 24.63
C LYS A 288 -20.72 -19.25 25.36
N ASP A 289 -20.04 -19.44 26.48
CA ASP A 289 -19.48 -18.34 27.26
C ASP A 289 -18.32 -17.64 26.55
N LYS A 290 -17.42 -18.44 25.92
CA LYS A 290 -16.37 -17.86 25.06
C LYS A 290 -16.96 -17.13 23.86
N LEU A 291 -18.01 -17.67 23.26
CA LEU A 291 -18.68 -17.00 22.15
C LEU A 291 -19.32 -15.67 22.59
N ARG A 292 -19.95 -15.63 23.77
CA ARG A 292 -20.51 -14.39 24.34
C ARG A 292 -19.40 -13.36 24.61
N ALA A 293 -18.25 -13.78 25.17
CA ALA A 293 -17.11 -12.92 25.42
C ALA A 293 -16.55 -12.32 24.11
N VAL A 294 -16.40 -13.15 23.05
CA VAL A 294 -15.95 -12.66 21.72
C VAL A 294 -16.95 -11.66 21.15
N ARG A 295 -18.26 -11.97 21.20
CA ARG A 295 -19.33 -11.06 20.70
C ARG A 295 -19.30 -9.69 21.39
N ARG A 296 -19.04 -9.65 22.69
CA ARG A 296 -18.96 -8.38 23.44
C ARG A 296 -17.77 -7.51 22.98
N ARG A 297 -16.72 -8.10 22.42
CA ARG A 297 -15.50 -7.40 21.99
C ARG A 297 -15.46 -7.16 20.48
N GLU A 298 -16.48 -7.56 19.73
CA GLU A 298 -16.56 -7.30 18.29
C GLU A 298 -16.66 -5.83 17.98
N GLY A 299 -16.02 -5.43 16.87
CA GLY A 299 -16.02 -4.07 16.37
C GLY A 299 -15.25 -3.07 17.24
N ARG A 300 -14.58 -3.53 18.30
CA ARG A 300 -13.84 -2.65 19.21
C ARG A 300 -12.39 -2.51 18.80
N TYR A 301 -11.92 -1.27 18.86
CA TYR A 301 -10.52 -0.86 18.72
C TYR A 301 -10.06 -0.20 20.01
N LEU A 302 -8.84 -0.45 20.39
CA LEU A 302 -8.19 0.29 21.45
C LEU A 302 -7.04 1.09 20.83
N LEU A 303 -7.09 2.40 20.98
CA LEU A 303 -6.02 3.30 20.59
C LEU A 303 -5.34 3.83 21.83
N ARG A 304 -4.10 4.26 21.69
CA ARG A 304 -3.24 4.84 22.73
C ARG A 304 -2.58 6.09 22.16
N SER A 305 -2.56 7.18 22.93
CA SER A 305 -2.04 8.48 22.48
C SER A 305 -1.48 9.27 23.66
N ASN A 306 -0.62 10.23 23.36
CA ASN A 306 -0.24 11.31 24.29
C ASN A 306 -0.85 12.67 23.90
N LEU A 307 -1.81 12.67 22.98
CA LEU A 307 -2.57 13.87 22.62
C LEU A 307 -3.58 14.20 23.72
N VAL A 308 -3.29 15.22 24.51
CA VAL A 308 -4.18 15.71 25.56
C VAL A 308 -5.09 16.81 24.98
N GLY A 309 -6.37 16.84 25.43
CA GLY A 309 -7.33 17.90 25.05
C GLY A 309 -7.99 17.71 23.67
N LYS A 310 -7.70 16.61 22.95
CA LYS A 310 -8.40 16.26 21.70
C LYS A 310 -9.71 15.57 21.94
N THR A 311 -10.71 15.89 21.11
CA THR A 311 -12.02 15.26 21.18
C THR A 311 -11.99 13.81 20.68
N ALA A 312 -12.98 13.04 21.07
CA ALA A 312 -13.16 11.68 20.59
C ALA A 312 -13.27 11.56 19.06
N GLU A 313 -13.94 12.53 18.44
CA GLU A 313 -14.10 12.63 17.00
C GLU A 313 -12.77 12.91 16.29
N GLU A 314 -11.98 13.87 16.78
CA GLU A 314 -10.65 14.18 16.23
C GLU A 314 -9.73 12.96 16.29
N MET A 315 -9.68 12.28 17.45
CA MET A 315 -8.86 11.08 17.64
C MET A 315 -9.26 9.95 16.67
N TRP A 316 -10.56 9.75 16.50
CA TRP A 316 -11.06 8.76 15.55
C TRP A 316 -10.75 9.15 14.10
N ARG A 317 -10.90 10.42 13.75
CA ARG A 317 -10.56 10.95 12.43
C ARG A 317 -9.09 10.76 12.09
N PHE A 318 -8.17 11.05 13.01
CA PHE A 318 -6.74 10.78 12.80
C PHE A 318 -6.48 9.29 12.56
N TYR A 319 -7.09 8.40 13.34
CA TYR A 319 -6.88 6.97 13.17
C TYR A 319 -7.40 6.45 11.82
N LEU A 320 -8.52 6.96 11.35
CA LEU A 320 -9.06 6.58 10.05
C LEU A 320 -8.13 6.94 8.89
N GLN A 321 -7.31 7.95 9.04
CA GLN A 321 -6.35 8.38 8.01
C GLN A 321 -5.30 7.32 7.70
N LEU A 322 -5.05 6.33 8.58
CA LEU A 322 -4.16 5.19 8.27
C LEU A 322 -4.58 4.42 7.01
N VAL A 323 -5.82 4.51 6.59
CA VAL A 323 -6.28 3.96 5.30
C VAL A 323 -5.49 4.56 4.12
N GLN A 324 -4.96 5.78 4.24
CA GLN A 324 -4.20 6.43 3.17
C GLN A 324 -2.86 5.71 2.93
N VAL A 325 -2.15 5.30 3.99
CA VAL A 325 -0.89 4.56 3.82
C VAL A 325 -1.14 3.12 3.31
N GLU A 326 -2.25 2.50 3.73
CA GLU A 326 -2.68 1.21 3.18
C GLU A 326 -3.00 1.33 1.67
N GLU A 327 -3.69 2.41 1.26
CA GLU A 327 -4.01 2.68 -0.16
C GLU A 327 -2.75 3.00 -0.96
N ALA A 328 -1.78 3.75 -0.41
CA ALA A 328 -0.48 3.98 -1.03
C ALA A 328 0.23 2.65 -1.34
N PHE A 329 0.28 1.74 -0.39
CA PHE A 329 0.87 0.41 -0.62
C PHE A 329 0.09 -0.42 -1.63
N LYS A 330 -1.23 -0.32 -1.65
CA LYS A 330 -2.06 -1.01 -2.63
C LYS A 330 -1.80 -0.49 -4.04
N GLN A 331 -1.67 0.82 -4.23
CA GLN A 331 -1.32 1.42 -5.52
C GLN A 331 0.09 1.01 -5.97
N LEU A 332 1.10 1.11 -5.09
CA LEU A 332 2.46 0.69 -5.38
C LEU A 332 2.54 -0.79 -5.82
N LYS A 333 1.82 -1.67 -5.14
CA LYS A 333 1.84 -3.12 -5.40
C LYS A 333 0.93 -3.57 -6.54
N GLY A 334 -0.15 -2.85 -6.79
CA GLY A 334 -1.15 -3.15 -7.81
C GLY A 334 -0.94 -2.33 -9.08
N ASP A 335 -1.35 -1.08 -9.03
CA ASP A 335 -1.40 -0.21 -10.21
C ASP A 335 0.00 0.14 -10.75
N LEU A 336 1.00 0.26 -9.88
CA LEU A 336 2.37 0.63 -10.25
C LEU A 336 3.33 -0.57 -10.38
N GLY A 337 2.87 -1.78 -10.04
CA GLY A 337 3.59 -3.02 -10.34
C GLY A 337 4.98 -3.14 -9.71
N ILE A 338 5.20 -2.61 -8.49
CA ILE A 338 6.50 -2.66 -7.81
C ILE A 338 7.05 -4.08 -7.60
N ARG A 339 6.24 -5.10 -7.81
CA ARG A 339 6.59 -6.50 -7.56
C ARG A 339 6.11 -7.43 -8.68
N PRO A 340 6.82 -8.58 -8.92
CA PRO A 340 8.12 -8.93 -8.31
C PRO A 340 9.24 -8.02 -8.81
N ILE A 341 10.32 -7.88 -8.02
CA ILE A 341 11.52 -7.18 -8.44
C ILE A 341 12.49 -8.20 -9.03
N PHE A 342 13.06 -7.89 -10.21
CA PHE A 342 13.97 -8.77 -10.93
C PHE A 342 15.46 -8.33 -10.83
N HIS A 343 15.71 -7.13 -10.29
CA HIS A 343 17.07 -6.63 -10.08
C HIS A 343 17.79 -7.39 -8.98
N GLN A 344 19.10 -7.55 -9.14
CA GLN A 344 19.95 -8.23 -8.15
C GLN A 344 20.91 -7.28 -7.43
N ARG A 345 21.31 -6.18 -8.07
CA ARG A 345 22.20 -5.16 -7.48
C ARG A 345 21.36 -4.23 -6.59
N MET A 346 21.87 -3.93 -5.40
CA MET A 346 21.11 -3.16 -4.39
C MET A 346 20.72 -1.76 -4.90
N GLU A 347 21.64 -1.07 -5.57
CA GLU A 347 21.36 0.25 -6.14
C GLU A 347 20.23 0.20 -7.16
N ARG A 348 20.16 -0.87 -7.96
CA ARG A 348 19.09 -1.07 -8.95
C ARG A 348 17.74 -1.43 -8.30
N ILE A 349 17.78 -2.18 -7.21
CA ILE A 349 16.59 -2.46 -6.39
C ILE A 349 16.06 -1.15 -5.81
N GLU A 350 16.92 -0.32 -5.21
CA GLU A 350 16.52 0.99 -4.69
C GLU A 350 16.02 1.92 -5.78
N ALA A 351 16.68 1.96 -6.94
CA ALA A 351 16.26 2.77 -8.08
C ALA A 351 14.87 2.35 -8.60
N HIS A 352 14.63 1.04 -8.77
CA HIS A 352 13.31 0.51 -9.16
C HIS A 352 12.21 0.91 -8.18
N ILE A 353 12.46 0.76 -6.89
CA ILE A 353 11.53 1.18 -5.85
C ILE A 353 11.31 2.70 -5.92
N PHE A 354 12.37 3.48 -6.14
CA PHE A 354 12.28 4.94 -6.23
C PHE A 354 11.44 5.39 -7.43
N ILE A 355 11.60 4.80 -8.60
CA ILE A 355 10.78 5.08 -9.78
C ILE A 355 9.29 4.79 -9.48
N ALA A 356 9.00 3.68 -8.83
CA ALA A 356 7.62 3.37 -8.43
C ALA A 356 7.06 4.43 -7.46
N PHE A 357 7.87 4.96 -6.56
CA PHE A 357 7.48 6.06 -5.67
C PHE A 357 7.29 7.38 -6.41
N LEU A 358 8.12 7.72 -7.38
CA LEU A 358 7.90 8.90 -8.23
C LEU A 358 6.59 8.79 -9.00
N ALA A 359 6.29 7.61 -9.55
CA ALA A 359 5.00 7.35 -10.20
C ALA A 359 3.83 7.49 -9.21
N TYR A 360 3.99 7.04 -7.96
CA TYR A 360 3.01 7.26 -6.90
C TYR A 360 2.84 8.75 -6.59
N CYS A 361 3.91 9.54 -6.52
CA CYS A 361 3.85 10.99 -6.35
C CYS A 361 2.99 11.66 -7.45
N VAL A 362 3.20 11.26 -8.72
CA VAL A 362 2.39 11.77 -9.84
C VAL A 362 0.91 11.37 -9.69
N GLN A 363 0.63 10.12 -9.33
CA GLN A 363 -0.75 9.65 -9.13
C GLN A 363 -1.46 10.38 -8.00
N VAL A 364 -0.79 10.60 -6.87
CA VAL A 364 -1.39 11.30 -5.73
C VAL A 364 -1.63 12.77 -6.06
N THR A 365 -0.70 13.40 -6.77
CA THR A 365 -0.83 14.78 -7.26
C THR A 365 -2.03 14.93 -8.18
N LEU A 366 -2.16 14.04 -9.19
CA LEU A 366 -3.33 14.00 -10.06
C LEU A 366 -4.62 13.75 -9.27
N GLY A 367 -4.58 12.84 -8.29
CA GLY A 367 -5.73 12.57 -7.42
C GLY A 367 -6.20 13.79 -6.63
N GLN A 368 -5.29 14.64 -6.15
CA GLN A 368 -5.64 15.88 -5.47
C GLN A 368 -6.24 16.92 -6.44
N HIS A 369 -5.68 17.05 -7.65
CA HIS A 369 -6.27 17.89 -8.69
C HIS A 369 -7.70 17.45 -9.04
N LEU A 370 -7.91 16.15 -9.20
CA LEU A 370 -9.23 15.60 -9.53
C LEU A 370 -10.26 15.83 -8.45
N ARG A 371 -9.88 15.82 -7.16
CA ARG A 371 -10.82 16.13 -6.07
C ARG A 371 -11.44 17.52 -6.20
N ALA A 372 -10.66 18.48 -6.68
CA ALA A 372 -11.11 19.86 -6.87
C ALA A 372 -11.81 20.08 -8.21
N LEU A 373 -11.27 19.53 -9.30
CA LEU A 373 -11.67 19.88 -10.66
C LEU A 373 -12.66 18.89 -11.29
N ALA A 374 -12.59 17.61 -10.91
CA ALA A 374 -13.44 16.55 -11.44
C ALA A 374 -13.81 15.53 -10.34
N PRO A 375 -14.59 15.94 -9.32
CA PRO A 375 -14.92 15.09 -8.18
C PRO A 375 -15.65 13.81 -8.63
N GLY A 376 -15.27 12.67 -8.03
CA GLY A 376 -15.82 11.35 -8.38
C GLY A 376 -14.97 10.57 -9.39
N LEU A 377 -13.99 11.20 -10.05
CA LEU A 377 -13.01 10.49 -10.89
C LEU A 377 -11.75 10.13 -10.12
N THR A 378 -11.15 9.01 -10.50
CA THR A 378 -9.87 8.55 -9.98
C THR A 378 -8.75 8.78 -10.99
N PRO A 379 -7.47 8.89 -10.58
CA PRO A 379 -6.35 8.96 -11.53
C PRO A 379 -6.41 7.85 -12.58
N ARG A 380 -6.71 6.63 -12.16
CA ARG A 380 -6.83 5.47 -13.05
C ARG A 380 -7.91 5.68 -14.11
N SER A 381 -9.12 6.09 -13.71
CA SER A 381 -10.23 6.28 -14.66
C SER A 381 -9.94 7.40 -15.68
N VAL A 382 -9.21 8.44 -15.26
CA VAL A 382 -8.80 9.53 -16.18
C VAL A 382 -7.73 9.05 -17.15
N LEU A 383 -6.72 8.32 -16.67
CA LEU A 383 -5.68 7.74 -17.52
C LEU A 383 -6.25 6.73 -18.53
N GLU A 384 -7.23 5.89 -18.10
CA GLU A 384 -7.93 4.97 -19.00
C GLU A 384 -8.70 5.73 -20.10
N LYS A 385 -9.39 6.83 -19.78
CA LYS A 385 -10.09 7.67 -20.76
C LYS A 385 -9.13 8.33 -21.74
N PHE A 386 -8.03 8.92 -21.26
CA PHE A 386 -7.03 9.52 -22.14
C PHE A 386 -6.23 8.48 -22.94
N GLY A 387 -6.05 7.27 -22.40
CA GLY A 387 -5.41 6.17 -23.11
C GLY A 387 -6.16 5.70 -24.36
N ALA A 388 -7.42 6.10 -24.55
CA ALA A 388 -8.17 5.86 -25.79
C ALA A 388 -7.78 6.80 -26.93
N MET A 389 -7.11 7.93 -26.65
CA MET A 389 -6.52 8.77 -27.69
C MET A 389 -5.26 8.10 -28.22
N GLN A 390 -5.22 7.88 -29.53
CA GLN A 390 -4.14 7.17 -30.21
C GLN A 390 -3.43 8.06 -31.21
N MET A 391 -2.14 7.87 -31.39
CA MET A 391 -1.39 8.42 -32.51
C MET A 391 -1.47 7.43 -33.68
N ILE A 392 -1.79 7.93 -34.86
CA ILE A 392 -1.92 7.15 -36.09
C ILE A 392 -0.93 7.71 -37.10
N ASP A 393 -0.13 6.84 -37.70
CA ASP A 393 0.75 7.19 -38.82
C ASP A 393 0.04 6.97 -40.13
N VAL A 394 -0.12 8.06 -40.90
CA VAL A 394 -0.68 8.01 -42.23
C VAL A 394 0.49 8.04 -43.23
N HIS A 395 0.67 6.94 -43.96
CA HIS A 395 1.71 6.79 -44.97
C HIS A 395 1.19 7.23 -46.34
N ILE A 396 1.80 8.24 -46.94
CA ILE A 396 1.46 8.77 -48.24
C ILE A 396 2.64 8.54 -49.19
N PRO A 397 2.53 7.61 -50.18
CA PRO A 397 3.60 7.40 -51.15
C PRO A 397 3.74 8.61 -52.08
N THR A 398 4.96 8.97 -52.43
CA THR A 398 5.29 10.04 -53.37
C THR A 398 5.77 9.45 -54.69
N SER A 399 5.67 10.24 -55.77
CA SER A 399 6.06 9.80 -57.14
C SER A 399 7.55 9.51 -57.30
N ASP A 400 8.40 9.98 -56.39
CA ASP A 400 9.84 9.80 -56.39
C ASP A 400 10.28 8.59 -55.53
N GLY A 401 9.35 7.74 -55.10
CA GLY A 401 9.65 6.52 -54.32
C GLY A 401 9.93 6.75 -52.84
N ARG A 402 9.65 7.95 -52.33
CA ARG A 402 9.63 8.28 -50.91
C ARG A 402 8.24 8.11 -50.32
N GLU A 403 8.17 8.13 -49.00
CA GLU A 403 6.89 8.23 -48.28
C GLU A 403 6.88 9.46 -47.38
N VAL A 404 5.78 10.16 -47.35
CA VAL A 404 5.48 11.15 -46.32
C VAL A 404 4.67 10.48 -45.23
N ILE A 405 5.18 10.51 -44.01
CA ILE A 405 4.51 9.95 -42.82
C ILE A 405 3.95 11.12 -42.00
N LEU A 406 2.63 11.12 -41.86
CA LEU A 406 1.90 12.10 -41.06
C LEU A 406 1.45 11.41 -39.75
N SER A 407 2.15 11.67 -38.67
CA SER A 407 1.73 11.21 -37.35
C SER A 407 0.66 12.16 -36.81
N ARG A 408 -0.55 11.64 -36.55
CA ARG A 408 -1.70 12.41 -36.09
C ARG A 408 -2.41 11.70 -34.95
N TYR A 409 -2.66 12.40 -33.86
CA TYR A 409 -3.49 11.84 -32.80
C TYR A 409 -4.97 11.98 -33.12
N THR A 410 -5.76 11.01 -32.66
CA THR A 410 -7.21 10.99 -32.85
C THR A 410 -7.87 12.17 -32.15
N GLN A 411 -8.95 12.68 -32.75
CA GLN A 411 -9.71 13.77 -32.13
C GLN A 411 -10.33 13.33 -30.81
N PRO A 412 -10.21 14.13 -29.73
CA PRO A 412 -10.81 13.79 -28.45
C PRO A 412 -12.33 13.67 -28.55
N GLU A 413 -12.86 12.65 -27.93
CA GLU A 413 -14.31 12.47 -27.72
C GLU A 413 -14.87 13.53 -26.74
N THR A 414 -16.19 13.63 -26.66
CA THR A 414 -16.87 14.69 -25.87
C THR A 414 -16.45 14.63 -24.39
N ASP A 415 -16.38 13.45 -23.79
CA ASP A 415 -16.00 13.30 -22.39
C ASP A 415 -14.50 13.59 -22.14
N GLN A 416 -13.63 13.30 -23.11
CA GLN A 416 -12.22 13.67 -23.09
C GLN A 416 -12.01 15.17 -23.21
N LYS A 417 -12.77 15.85 -24.09
CA LYS A 417 -12.75 17.34 -24.22
C LYS A 417 -13.15 18.01 -22.92
N ILE A 418 -14.23 17.53 -22.27
CA ILE A 418 -14.68 18.03 -20.97
C ILE A 418 -13.59 17.85 -19.90
N LEU A 419 -12.89 16.71 -19.92
CA LEU A 419 -11.80 16.47 -18.97
C LEU A 419 -10.59 17.36 -19.22
N LEU A 420 -10.17 17.54 -20.47
CA LEU A 420 -9.08 18.44 -20.85
C LEU A 420 -9.39 19.86 -20.35
N GLU A 421 -10.59 20.36 -20.63
CA GLU A 421 -11.03 21.69 -20.18
C GLU A 421 -11.02 21.81 -18.64
N LYS A 422 -11.62 20.84 -17.92
CA LYS A 422 -11.64 20.84 -16.45
C LYS A 422 -10.25 20.78 -15.84
N LEU A 423 -9.35 20.01 -16.42
CA LEU A 423 -7.97 19.87 -15.95
C LEU A 423 -7.05 20.97 -16.46
N LYS A 424 -7.55 21.87 -17.32
CA LYS A 424 -6.79 22.92 -17.99
C LYS A 424 -5.56 22.37 -18.71
N LEU A 425 -5.77 21.28 -19.46
CA LEU A 425 -4.75 20.62 -20.24
C LEU A 425 -5.01 20.87 -21.72
N ASP A 426 -3.94 21.22 -22.42
CA ASP A 426 -3.93 21.31 -23.87
C ASP A 426 -3.32 20.03 -24.46
N LEU A 427 -3.77 19.64 -25.63
CA LEU A 427 -3.13 18.57 -26.37
C LEU A 427 -1.79 19.06 -26.94
N PRO A 428 -0.78 18.19 -27.02
CA PRO A 428 0.49 18.55 -27.65
C PRO A 428 0.27 18.92 -29.13
N GLU A 429 1.18 19.71 -29.67
CA GLU A 429 1.17 20.02 -31.12
C GLU A 429 1.31 18.74 -31.93
N GLN A 430 0.69 18.73 -33.10
CA GLN A 430 0.81 17.61 -34.04
C GLN A 430 2.27 17.50 -34.51
N PRO A 431 2.88 16.30 -34.50
CA PRO A 431 4.25 16.11 -34.98
C PRO A 431 4.40 16.59 -36.43
N PRO A 432 5.56 17.16 -36.81
CA PRO A 432 5.83 17.53 -38.17
C PRO A 432 5.85 16.31 -39.11
N PRO A 433 5.53 16.46 -40.39
CA PRO A 433 5.65 15.39 -41.38
C PRO A 433 7.08 14.84 -41.42
N LYS A 434 7.21 13.51 -41.46
CA LYS A 434 8.48 12.83 -41.69
C LYS A 434 8.56 12.36 -43.13
N ILE A 435 9.71 12.49 -43.78
CA ILE A 435 9.92 12.01 -45.15
C ILE A 435 10.96 10.90 -45.08
N THR A 436 10.63 9.70 -45.56
CA THR A 436 11.56 8.59 -45.64
C THR A 436 12.62 8.81 -46.72
N ALA A 437 13.79 8.18 -46.60
CA ALA A 437 14.75 8.12 -47.67
C ALA A 437 14.17 7.33 -48.86
N ALA A 438 14.51 7.70 -50.08
CA ALA A 438 14.11 6.95 -51.27
C ALA A 438 14.62 5.50 -51.16
N GLN A 439 13.75 4.50 -51.35
CA GLN A 439 14.21 3.12 -51.47
C GLN A 439 15.04 3.03 -52.74
N LEU A 440 16.35 2.77 -52.58
CA LEU A 440 17.20 2.37 -53.68
C LEU A 440 16.60 1.08 -54.26
N SER A 441 16.03 1.17 -55.48
CA SER A 441 15.58 0.00 -56.23
C SER A 441 16.74 -1.01 -56.25
N LYS A 442 16.56 -2.19 -55.68
CA LYS A 442 17.52 -3.29 -55.92
C LYS A 442 17.58 -3.50 -57.40
N PRO A 443 18.77 -3.50 -58.03
CA PRO A 443 18.86 -3.81 -59.43
C PRO A 443 18.28 -5.21 -59.63
N SER A 444 17.32 -5.31 -60.54
CA SER A 444 16.75 -6.60 -61.00
C SER A 444 17.94 -7.46 -61.41
N ALA A 445 18.17 -8.57 -60.73
CA ALA A 445 19.07 -9.58 -61.20
C ALA A 445 18.47 -10.17 -62.47
N VAL A 446 19.12 -9.91 -63.62
CA VAL A 446 18.89 -10.54 -64.91
C VAL A 446 19.47 -11.93 -64.90
#